data_18e82cd4bf738a952ed09a080d877ead
#
_entry.id   18e82cd4bf738a952ed09a080d877ead
#
_cell.length_a   1.000
_cell.length_b   1.000
_cell.length_c   1.000
_cell.angle_alpha   90.00
_cell.angle_beta   90.00
_cell.angle_gamma   90.00
#
_symmetry.space_group_name_H-M   'P 1'
#
loop_
_entity.id
_entity.type
_entity.pdbx_description
1 polymer ?
#
loop_
_entity_poly.entity_id
_entity_poly.type
_entity_poly.pdbx_seq_one_letter_code
_entity_poly.pdbx_strand_id
1 'polypeptide(L)'
;MVKIILNSFLFWGGWIIIPFIMEIVPALGSVFLLIRRNLRHKLHKKELEVYPEITLIIPVYNSADTLYGCIRSINDSTYPNDRIRIFLVNNKGKDNSFDIYAQCQQEFPELLMQWMNSEQGKSRALNLALYNSDGKYIINLDSDGMLEKNALVNMITRFENDTAINCMTGSILTVPEQIKKYKAGPSRLLRELEFMEYAQAFLAGRSYASELNSVYTLSGAFSAFRKSAVLKSWMYNTDT
;
A
#
# COMPACT_ATOMS: atom_id res chain seq x y z
N MET A 1 -22.10 -51.82 -12.54
CA MET A 1 -22.46 -50.52 -13.15
C MET A 1 -22.80 -49.47 -12.10
N VAL A 2 -23.77 -49.68 -11.20
CA VAL A 2 -24.16 -48.69 -10.15
C VAL A 2 -23.00 -48.24 -9.25
N LYS A 3 -22.12 -49.16 -8.77
CA LYS A 3 -20.94 -48.80 -7.95
C LYS A 3 -19.94 -47.90 -8.67
N ILE A 4 -19.74 -48.12 -9.97
CA ILE A 4 -18.80 -47.30 -10.79
C ILE A 4 -19.36 -45.89 -10.94
N ILE A 5 -20.65 -45.74 -11.21
CA ILE A 5 -21.35 -44.44 -11.32
C ILE A 5 -21.31 -43.70 -9.99
N LEU A 6 -21.59 -44.39 -8.88
CA LEU A 6 -21.55 -43.82 -7.56
C LEU A 6 -20.15 -43.35 -7.17
N ASN A 7 -19.11 -44.15 -7.42
CA ASN A 7 -17.72 -43.75 -7.15
C ASN A 7 -17.28 -42.57 -8.02
N SER A 8 -17.68 -42.51 -9.29
CA SER A 8 -17.40 -41.38 -10.17
C SER A 8 -18.12 -40.11 -9.66
N PHE A 9 -19.36 -40.23 -9.24
CA PHE A 9 -20.11 -39.10 -8.69
C PHE A 9 -19.52 -38.59 -7.37
N LEU A 10 -19.10 -39.48 -6.47
CA LEU A 10 -18.41 -39.07 -5.21
C LEU A 10 -17.05 -38.44 -5.48
N PHE A 11 -16.29 -38.97 -6.45
CA PHE A 11 -15.00 -38.44 -6.84
C PHE A 11 -15.14 -37.01 -7.41
N TRP A 12 -15.98 -36.83 -8.43
CA TRP A 12 -16.20 -35.51 -9.04
C TRP A 12 -16.92 -34.54 -8.10
N GLY A 13 -17.85 -35.02 -7.28
CA GLY A 13 -18.49 -34.25 -6.25
C GLY A 13 -17.49 -33.72 -5.22
N GLY A 14 -16.53 -34.58 -4.80
CA GLY A 14 -15.46 -34.15 -3.90
C GLY A 14 -14.58 -33.03 -4.49
N TRP A 15 -14.23 -33.15 -5.78
CA TRP A 15 -13.45 -32.11 -6.48
C TRP A 15 -14.17 -30.76 -6.59
N ILE A 16 -15.50 -30.74 -6.55
CA ILE A 16 -16.29 -29.51 -6.56
C ILE A 16 -16.57 -29.02 -5.14
N ILE A 17 -16.95 -29.92 -4.24
CA ILE A 17 -17.40 -29.56 -2.87
C ILE A 17 -16.24 -29.07 -2.01
N ILE A 18 -15.05 -29.71 -2.12
CA ILE A 18 -13.89 -29.34 -1.29
C ILE A 18 -13.42 -27.91 -1.61
N PRO A 19 -13.12 -27.54 -2.87
CA PRO A 19 -12.77 -26.17 -3.19
C PRO A 19 -13.87 -25.16 -2.82
N PHE A 20 -15.13 -25.52 -3.05
CA PHE A 20 -16.29 -24.69 -2.71
C PHE A 20 -16.35 -24.37 -1.22
N ILE A 21 -16.13 -25.38 -0.34
CA ILE A 21 -16.06 -25.16 1.10
C ILE A 21 -14.84 -24.33 1.46
N MET A 22 -13.68 -24.60 0.87
CA MET A 22 -12.43 -23.89 1.15
C MET A 22 -12.48 -22.42 0.71
N GLU A 23 -13.29 -22.07 -0.26
CA GLU A 23 -13.44 -20.69 -0.73
C GLU A 23 -14.61 -19.95 -0.03
N ILE A 24 -15.77 -20.59 0.07
CA ILE A 24 -16.99 -19.94 0.60
C ILE A 24 -16.91 -19.72 2.10
N VAL A 25 -16.40 -20.66 2.86
CA VAL A 25 -16.33 -20.50 4.32
C VAL A 25 -15.43 -19.33 4.72
N PRO A 26 -14.20 -19.20 4.18
CA PRO A 26 -13.38 -18.01 4.41
C PRO A 26 -13.99 -16.72 3.85
N ALA A 27 -14.67 -16.79 2.68
CA ALA A 27 -15.33 -15.61 2.12
C ALA A 27 -16.45 -15.08 3.02
N LEU A 28 -17.32 -15.95 3.53
CA LEU A 28 -18.37 -15.57 4.48
C LEU A 28 -17.77 -15.07 5.80
N GLY A 29 -16.73 -15.74 6.30
CA GLY A 29 -15.98 -15.30 7.48
C GLY A 29 -15.38 -13.90 7.27
N SER A 30 -14.81 -13.63 6.11
CA SER A 30 -14.22 -12.34 5.77
C SER A 30 -15.28 -11.23 5.73
N VAL A 31 -16.43 -11.47 5.11
CA VAL A 31 -17.55 -10.52 5.09
C VAL A 31 -18.01 -10.19 6.51
N PHE A 32 -18.22 -11.21 7.35
CA PHE A 32 -18.61 -11.02 8.75
C PHE A 32 -17.59 -10.17 9.52
N LEU A 33 -16.29 -10.48 9.41
CA LEU A 33 -15.22 -9.72 10.08
C LEU A 33 -15.12 -8.29 9.56
N LEU A 34 -15.30 -8.06 8.25
CA LEU A 34 -15.30 -6.72 7.67
C LEU A 34 -16.47 -5.88 8.14
N ILE A 35 -17.67 -6.46 8.26
CA ILE A 35 -18.86 -5.80 8.82
C ILE A 35 -18.58 -5.43 10.29
N ARG A 36 -18.12 -6.38 11.11
CA ARG A 36 -17.75 -6.15 12.51
C ARG A 36 -16.70 -5.06 12.66
N ARG A 37 -15.67 -5.05 11.81
CA ARG A 37 -14.64 -4.01 11.78
C ARG A 37 -15.22 -2.64 11.48
N ASN A 38 -16.07 -2.55 10.45
CA ASN A 38 -16.68 -1.29 10.04
C ASN A 38 -17.58 -0.69 11.15
N LEU A 39 -18.33 -1.53 11.84
CA LEU A 39 -19.13 -1.12 12.99
C LEU A 39 -18.25 -0.63 14.15
N ARG A 40 -17.17 -1.37 14.48
CA ARG A 40 -16.21 -0.93 15.53
C ARG A 40 -15.51 0.37 15.18
N HIS A 41 -15.11 0.55 13.91
CA HIS A 41 -14.42 1.75 13.47
C HIS A 41 -15.30 3.00 13.55
N LYS A 42 -16.60 2.87 13.28
CA LYS A 42 -17.57 3.98 13.46
C LYS A 42 -17.75 4.38 14.92
N LEU A 43 -17.63 3.43 15.85
CA LEU A 43 -17.84 3.66 17.28
C LEU A 43 -16.62 4.23 18.00
N HIS A 44 -15.40 4.04 17.48
CA HIS A 44 -14.14 4.37 18.19
C HIS A 44 -13.18 5.23 17.34
N LYS A 45 -13.70 6.03 16.40
CA LYS A 45 -12.85 6.92 15.61
C LYS A 45 -12.40 8.09 16.49
N LYS A 46 -11.22 7.97 17.12
CA LYS A 46 -10.50 9.11 17.68
C LYS A 46 -9.81 9.85 16.55
N GLU A 47 -10.06 11.13 16.42
CA GLU A 47 -9.31 12.01 15.52
C GLU A 47 -7.92 12.27 16.11
N LEU A 48 -6.95 12.60 15.24
CA LEU A 48 -5.63 13.00 15.68
C LEU A 48 -5.72 14.38 16.32
N GLU A 49 -5.32 14.49 17.59
CA GLU A 49 -5.18 15.78 18.28
C GLU A 49 -3.90 16.50 17.84
N VAL A 50 -2.86 15.73 17.55
CA VAL A 50 -1.56 16.22 17.10
C VAL A 50 -1.08 15.39 15.93
N TYR A 51 -0.62 16.04 14.88
CA TYR A 51 -0.03 15.39 13.71
C TYR A 51 1.48 15.19 13.94
N PRO A 52 1.98 13.96 14.14
CA PRO A 52 3.39 13.69 14.28
C PRO A 52 4.13 13.93 12.96
N GLU A 53 5.43 14.20 13.04
CA GLU A 53 6.26 14.23 11.85
C GLU A 53 6.39 12.83 11.24
N ILE A 54 6.23 12.76 9.92
CA ILE A 54 6.35 11.54 9.13
C ILE A 54 7.40 11.71 8.05
N THR A 55 8.07 10.62 7.72
CA THR A 55 9.01 10.57 6.60
C THR A 55 8.47 9.64 5.52
N LEU A 56 8.26 10.19 4.33
CA LEU A 56 7.98 9.40 3.13
C LEU A 56 9.29 9.10 2.41
N ILE A 57 9.49 7.85 2.03
CA ILE A 57 10.63 7.41 1.23
C ILE A 57 10.11 6.95 -0.12
N ILE A 58 10.58 7.59 -1.17
CA ILE A 58 10.19 7.33 -2.56
C ILE A 58 11.43 6.92 -3.34
N PRO A 59 11.66 5.61 -3.55
CA PRO A 59 12.69 5.14 -4.46
C PRO A 59 12.34 5.54 -5.89
N VAL A 60 13.26 6.23 -6.56
CA VAL A 60 13.05 6.74 -7.93
C VAL A 60 13.95 5.99 -8.90
N TYR A 61 13.37 5.36 -9.91
CA TYR A 61 14.10 4.70 -10.99
C TYR A 61 13.36 4.85 -12.31
N ASN A 62 13.83 5.75 -13.17
CA ASN A 62 13.20 6.07 -14.46
C ASN A 62 11.69 6.38 -14.31
N SER A 63 11.37 7.34 -13.47
CA SER A 63 9.99 7.63 -13.06
C SER A 63 9.50 9.01 -13.52
N ALA A 64 10.13 9.61 -14.53
CA ALA A 64 9.79 10.96 -14.99
C ALA A 64 8.30 11.12 -15.33
N ASP A 65 7.66 10.08 -15.88
CA ASP A 65 6.25 10.13 -16.30
C ASP A 65 5.25 10.08 -15.12
N THR A 66 5.67 9.54 -13.96
CA THR A 66 4.77 9.26 -12.82
C THR A 66 5.05 10.11 -11.60
N LEU A 67 6.28 10.54 -11.42
CA LEU A 67 6.78 11.19 -10.21
C LEU A 67 6.02 12.47 -9.86
N TYR A 68 5.67 13.31 -10.86
CA TYR A 68 4.88 14.51 -10.64
C TYR A 68 3.52 14.18 -10.01
N GLY A 69 2.80 13.20 -10.58
CA GLY A 69 1.50 12.75 -10.05
C GLY A 69 1.59 12.21 -8.63
N CYS A 70 2.66 11.45 -8.35
CA CYS A 70 2.96 10.94 -7.01
C CYS A 70 3.13 12.08 -5.99
N ILE A 71 4.03 13.04 -6.25
CA ILE A 71 4.32 14.17 -5.36
C ILE A 71 3.07 15.06 -5.19
N ARG A 72 2.37 15.38 -6.28
CA ARG A 72 1.14 16.14 -6.23
C ARG A 72 0.09 15.48 -5.33
N SER A 73 -0.06 14.16 -5.40
CA SER A 73 -1.01 13.44 -4.56
C SER A 73 -0.67 13.49 -3.06
N ILE A 74 0.61 13.64 -2.73
CA ILE A 74 1.07 13.87 -1.34
C ILE A 74 0.71 15.30 -0.93
N ASN A 75 0.98 16.29 -1.78
CA ASN A 75 0.62 17.70 -1.53
C ASN A 75 -0.88 17.88 -1.30
N ASP A 76 -1.71 17.18 -2.09
CA ASP A 76 -3.17 17.24 -2.03
C ASP A 76 -3.76 16.42 -0.86
N SER A 77 -2.92 15.77 -0.05
CA SER A 77 -3.37 14.99 1.10
C SER A 77 -3.92 15.90 2.22
N THR A 78 -4.79 15.32 3.05
CA THR A 78 -5.32 16.04 4.23
C THR A 78 -4.34 16.04 5.41
N TYR A 79 -3.17 15.43 5.28
CA TYR A 79 -2.10 15.51 6.28
C TYR A 79 -1.35 16.84 6.13
N PRO A 80 -1.02 17.55 7.23
CA PRO A 80 -0.31 18.84 7.14
C PRO A 80 1.04 18.71 6.42
N ASN A 81 1.26 19.50 5.36
CA ASN A 81 2.45 19.42 4.52
C ASN A 81 3.74 19.73 5.27
N ASP A 82 3.70 20.64 6.25
CA ASP A 82 4.82 20.99 7.12
C ASP A 82 5.24 19.85 8.08
N ARG A 83 4.44 18.80 8.18
CA ARG A 83 4.71 17.58 8.96
C ARG A 83 5.17 16.41 8.11
N ILE A 84 5.30 16.62 6.79
CA ILE A 84 5.74 15.60 5.85
C ILE A 84 7.15 15.93 5.38
N ARG A 85 8.10 15.01 5.61
CA ARG A 85 9.42 15.04 4.99
C ARG A 85 9.50 13.96 3.93
N ILE A 86 9.92 14.31 2.72
CA ILE A 86 9.97 13.39 1.59
C ILE A 86 11.43 13.19 1.17
N PHE A 87 11.91 11.96 1.20
CA PHE A 87 13.17 11.56 0.59
C PHE A 87 12.91 10.89 -0.75
N LEU A 88 13.32 11.55 -1.83
CA LEU A 88 13.33 10.98 -3.18
C LEU A 88 14.72 10.39 -3.41
N VAL A 89 14.81 9.08 -3.49
CA VAL A 89 16.10 8.39 -3.58
C VAL A 89 16.29 7.83 -4.97
N ASN A 90 17.13 8.50 -5.75
CA ASN A 90 17.52 8.05 -7.09
C ASN A 90 18.30 6.74 -7.00
N ASN A 91 17.77 5.72 -7.62
CA ASN A 91 18.31 4.37 -7.68
C ASN A 91 19.04 4.12 -9.02
N LYS A 92 19.92 5.08 -9.42
CA LYS A 92 20.63 5.10 -10.69
C LYS A 92 19.73 5.16 -11.94
N GLY A 93 18.58 5.84 -11.84
CA GLY A 93 17.79 6.22 -13.00
C GLY A 93 18.56 7.17 -13.94
N LYS A 94 18.23 7.13 -15.24
CA LYS A 94 18.92 7.90 -16.27
C LYS A 94 17.97 8.84 -17.03
N ASP A 95 16.72 8.95 -16.59
CA ASP A 95 15.71 9.81 -17.18
C ASP A 95 15.67 11.19 -16.52
N ASN A 96 14.69 12.01 -16.87
CA ASN A 96 14.51 13.37 -16.38
C ASN A 96 13.78 13.45 -15.02
N SER A 97 13.81 12.39 -14.20
CA SER A 97 13.14 12.39 -12.89
C SER A 97 13.65 13.51 -11.96
N PHE A 98 14.93 13.89 -12.07
CA PHE A 98 15.48 15.01 -11.29
C PHE A 98 14.85 16.35 -11.67
N ASP A 99 14.61 16.59 -12.96
CA ASP A 99 13.99 17.84 -13.42
C ASP A 99 12.55 17.94 -12.92
N ILE A 100 11.83 16.80 -12.88
CA ILE A 100 10.48 16.73 -12.29
C ILE A 100 10.52 17.03 -10.79
N TYR A 101 11.48 16.48 -10.05
CA TYR A 101 11.70 16.85 -8.64
C TYR A 101 11.92 18.35 -8.47
N ALA A 102 12.82 18.96 -9.26
CA ALA A 102 13.12 20.39 -9.20
C ALA A 102 11.88 21.25 -9.49
N GLN A 103 11.07 20.85 -10.46
CA GLN A 103 9.78 21.47 -10.74
C GLN A 103 8.83 21.40 -9.55
N CYS A 104 8.66 20.21 -8.97
CA CYS A 104 7.78 20.00 -7.81
C CYS A 104 8.26 20.81 -6.58
N GLN A 105 9.57 20.97 -6.39
CA GLN A 105 10.12 21.75 -5.30
C GLN A 105 9.77 23.24 -5.39
N GLN A 106 9.67 23.76 -6.63
CA GLN A 106 9.23 25.15 -6.87
C GLN A 106 7.70 25.30 -6.74
N GLU A 107 6.94 24.29 -7.19
CA GLU A 107 5.48 24.33 -7.22
C GLU A 107 4.85 24.06 -5.83
N PHE A 108 5.49 23.21 -5.01
CA PHE A 108 5.01 22.82 -3.69
C PHE A 108 6.00 23.19 -2.58
N PRO A 109 6.22 24.50 -2.31
CA PRO A 109 7.25 24.97 -1.38
C PRO A 109 7.02 24.56 0.09
N GLU A 110 5.79 24.17 0.44
CA GLU A 110 5.45 23.71 1.78
C GLU A 110 5.88 22.25 2.06
N LEU A 111 6.13 21.47 1.00
CA LEU A 111 6.63 20.10 1.13
C LEU A 111 8.15 20.11 1.34
N LEU A 112 8.59 19.52 2.43
CA LEU A 112 10.02 19.35 2.71
C LEU A 112 10.57 18.17 1.92
N MET A 113 11.06 18.41 0.71
CA MET A 113 11.58 17.40 -0.19
C MET A 113 13.10 17.42 -0.29
N GLN A 114 13.73 16.25 -0.26
CA GLN A 114 15.17 16.08 -0.44
C GLN A 114 15.46 15.00 -1.47
N TRP A 115 16.31 15.34 -2.44
CA TRP A 115 16.84 14.37 -3.40
C TRP A 115 18.11 13.73 -2.86
N MET A 116 18.20 12.41 -2.98
CA MET A 116 19.35 11.61 -2.56
C MET A 116 19.74 10.66 -3.69
N ASN A 117 21.00 10.25 -3.73
CA ASN A 117 21.48 9.25 -4.69
C ASN A 117 21.96 8.01 -3.94
N SER A 118 21.53 6.85 -4.36
CA SER A 118 21.96 5.56 -3.82
C SER A 118 22.64 4.69 -4.87
N GLU A 119 23.34 3.66 -4.42
CA GLU A 119 23.69 2.54 -5.28
C GLU A 119 22.43 1.81 -5.73
N GLN A 120 22.49 1.12 -6.88
CA GLN A 120 21.37 0.38 -7.43
C GLN A 120 20.87 -0.68 -6.43
N GLY A 121 19.55 -0.73 -6.24
CA GLY A 121 18.86 -1.63 -5.32
C GLY A 121 17.83 -0.90 -4.46
N LYS A 122 16.55 -1.31 -4.53
CA LYS A 122 15.46 -0.68 -3.77
C LYS A 122 15.76 -0.68 -2.27
N SER A 123 16.28 -1.78 -1.74
CA SER A 123 16.64 -1.90 -0.32
C SER A 123 17.73 -0.91 0.10
N ARG A 124 18.72 -0.66 -0.77
CA ARG A 124 19.77 0.34 -0.51
C ARG A 124 19.20 1.76 -0.46
N ALA A 125 18.32 2.08 -1.39
CA ALA A 125 17.63 3.37 -1.41
C ALA A 125 16.80 3.58 -0.13
N LEU A 126 16.03 2.57 0.28
CA LEU A 126 15.24 2.63 1.51
C LEU A 126 16.09 2.78 2.77
N ASN A 127 17.20 2.04 2.87
CA ASN A 127 18.11 2.14 4.02
C ASN A 127 18.78 3.51 4.10
N LEU A 128 19.25 4.06 2.97
CA LEU A 128 19.87 5.39 2.94
C LEU A 128 18.90 6.45 3.49
N ALA A 129 17.65 6.45 3.06
CA ALA A 129 16.65 7.39 3.53
C ALA A 129 16.25 7.12 5.00
N LEU A 130 16.14 5.85 5.40
CA LEU A 130 15.83 5.47 6.77
C LEU A 130 16.85 6.03 7.77
N TYR A 131 18.14 5.96 7.47
CA TYR A 131 19.21 6.51 8.31
C TYR A 131 19.13 8.02 8.46
N ASN A 132 18.67 8.71 7.42
CA ASN A 132 18.56 10.18 7.41
C ASN A 132 17.17 10.67 7.87
N SER A 133 16.25 9.75 8.21
CA SER A 133 14.88 10.11 8.59
C SER A 133 14.80 10.54 10.05
N ASP A 134 13.95 11.54 10.35
CA ASP A 134 13.65 12.00 11.72
C ASP A 134 12.20 11.71 12.13
N GLY A 135 11.32 11.45 11.18
CA GLY A 135 9.90 11.20 11.43
C GLY A 135 9.62 10.04 12.40
N LYS A 136 8.58 10.17 13.20
CA LYS A 136 8.08 9.10 14.09
C LYS A 136 7.68 7.85 13.31
N TYR A 137 7.17 8.06 12.11
CA TYR A 137 6.73 7.01 11.18
C TYR A 137 7.47 7.13 9.86
N ILE A 138 7.86 5.97 9.33
CA ILE A 138 8.49 5.83 8.02
C ILE A 138 7.47 5.20 7.07
N ILE A 139 7.26 5.82 5.93
CA ILE A 139 6.29 5.38 4.93
C ILE A 139 7.01 5.19 3.61
N ASN A 140 7.01 3.98 3.09
CA ASN A 140 7.50 3.68 1.76
C ASN A 140 6.37 3.88 0.76
N LEU A 141 6.64 4.61 -0.31
CA LEU A 141 5.71 4.85 -1.41
C LEU A 141 6.47 4.70 -2.73
N ASP A 142 5.96 3.89 -3.65
CA ASP A 142 6.55 3.79 -4.99
C ASP A 142 6.27 5.06 -5.80
N SER A 143 7.22 5.43 -6.67
CA SER A 143 7.18 6.68 -7.47
C SER A 143 6.08 6.73 -8.54
N ASP A 144 5.39 5.63 -8.78
CA ASP A 144 4.21 5.51 -9.64
C ASP A 144 2.90 5.44 -8.85
N GLY A 145 2.97 5.42 -7.52
CA GLY A 145 1.83 5.41 -6.62
C GLY A 145 1.21 6.80 -6.46
N MET A 146 -0.13 6.87 -6.38
CA MET A 146 -0.88 8.08 -6.03
C MET A 146 -1.64 7.85 -4.74
N LEU A 147 -1.51 8.76 -3.79
CA LEU A 147 -2.20 8.68 -2.51
C LEU A 147 -3.66 9.15 -2.63
N GLU A 148 -4.56 8.44 -1.98
CA GLU A 148 -5.89 8.96 -1.67
C GLU A 148 -5.74 10.04 -0.59
N LYS A 149 -6.56 11.10 -0.67
CA LYS A 149 -6.43 12.31 0.17
C LYS A 149 -6.30 12.02 1.66
N ASN A 150 -7.02 11.05 2.18
CA ASN A 150 -7.03 10.72 3.61
C ASN A 150 -6.10 9.54 3.96
N ALA A 151 -5.32 9.02 3.00
CA ALA A 151 -4.52 7.82 3.21
C ALA A 151 -3.54 7.97 4.37
N LEU A 152 -2.78 9.09 4.40
CA LEU A 152 -1.81 9.38 5.47
C LEU A 152 -2.49 9.59 6.83
N VAL A 153 -3.54 10.40 6.88
CA VAL A 153 -4.30 10.64 8.13
C VAL A 153 -4.86 9.34 8.68
N ASN A 154 -5.49 8.53 7.84
CA ASN A 154 -6.08 7.25 8.26
C ASN A 154 -5.01 6.28 8.79
N MET A 155 -3.85 6.22 8.14
CA MET A 155 -2.73 5.35 8.51
C MET A 155 -2.12 5.79 9.85
N ILE A 156 -1.83 7.08 10.02
CA ILE A 156 -1.24 7.61 11.25
C ILE A 156 -2.23 7.55 12.41
N THR A 157 -3.50 7.88 12.17
CA THR A 157 -4.56 7.73 13.20
C THR A 157 -4.60 6.29 13.74
N ARG A 158 -4.44 5.30 12.89
CA ARG A 158 -4.44 3.90 13.31
C ARG A 158 -3.21 3.56 14.15
N PHE A 159 -2.04 4.07 13.79
CA PHE A 159 -0.83 3.92 14.62
C PHE A 159 -0.97 4.59 15.99
N GLU A 160 -1.51 5.81 16.05
CA GLU A 160 -1.64 6.54 17.32
C GLU A 160 -2.69 5.91 18.24
N ASN A 161 -3.75 5.34 17.68
CA ASN A 161 -4.80 4.69 18.47
C ASN A 161 -4.44 3.27 18.94
N ASP A 162 -3.44 2.63 18.33
CA ASP A 162 -3.02 1.28 18.70
C ASP A 162 -1.48 1.18 18.73
N THR A 163 -0.93 1.18 19.93
CA THR A 163 0.53 1.12 20.14
C THR A 163 1.13 -0.26 19.85
N ALA A 164 0.32 -1.30 19.74
CA ALA A 164 0.78 -2.64 19.38
C ALA A 164 1.11 -2.77 17.88
N ILE A 165 0.55 -1.88 17.04
CA ILE A 165 0.84 -1.87 15.61
C ILE A 165 2.23 -1.27 15.37
N ASN A 166 3.15 -2.07 14.85
CA ASN A 166 4.50 -1.66 14.49
C ASN A 166 4.69 -1.40 12.98
N CYS A 167 3.90 -2.06 12.15
CA CYS A 167 3.91 -1.89 10.70
C CYS A 167 2.52 -2.11 10.13
N MET A 168 2.27 -1.51 8.97
CA MET A 168 1.04 -1.73 8.20
C MET A 168 1.27 -1.53 6.71
N THR A 169 0.38 -2.06 5.91
CA THR A 169 0.33 -1.82 4.46
C THR A 169 -0.94 -1.08 4.10
N GLY A 170 -0.86 -0.15 3.16
CA GLY A 170 -2.02 0.47 2.57
C GLY A 170 -2.73 -0.45 1.58
N SER A 171 -3.98 -0.11 1.26
CA SER A 171 -4.70 -0.75 0.17
C SER A 171 -4.27 -0.14 -1.15
N ILE A 172 -3.92 -0.98 -2.11
CA ILE A 172 -3.52 -0.56 -3.46
C ILE A 172 -4.63 -0.95 -4.42
N LEU A 173 -5.09 0.01 -5.20
CA LEU A 173 -6.12 -0.17 -6.21
C LEU A 173 -5.66 0.43 -7.52
N THR A 174 -6.09 -0.14 -8.63
CA THR A 174 -5.94 0.50 -9.93
C THR A 174 -6.88 1.69 -10.04
N VAL A 175 -6.47 2.72 -10.78
CA VAL A 175 -7.24 3.97 -10.91
C VAL A 175 -8.49 3.74 -11.76
N PRO A 176 -9.72 3.87 -11.20
CA PRO A 176 -10.97 3.57 -11.94
C PRO A 176 -11.16 4.43 -13.19
N GLU A 177 -10.62 5.66 -13.20
CA GLU A 177 -10.69 6.58 -14.33
C GLU A 177 -9.93 6.03 -15.55
N GLN A 178 -8.90 5.24 -15.35
CA GLN A 178 -8.18 4.58 -16.45
C GLN A 178 -9.04 3.53 -17.14
N ILE A 179 -9.92 2.84 -16.43
CA ILE A 179 -10.85 1.86 -16.99
C ILE A 179 -11.82 2.56 -17.94
N LYS A 180 -12.31 3.75 -17.57
CA LYS A 180 -13.28 4.54 -18.36
C LYS A 180 -12.71 5.04 -19.68
N LYS A 181 -11.38 5.12 -19.83
CA LYS A 181 -10.71 5.52 -21.08
C LYS A 181 -10.87 4.46 -22.19
N TYR A 182 -11.13 3.22 -21.83
CA TYR A 182 -11.31 2.14 -22.80
C TYR A 182 -12.77 2.02 -23.24
N LYS A 183 -13.00 1.94 -24.56
CA LYS A 183 -14.31 1.58 -25.10
C LYS A 183 -14.66 0.15 -24.70
N ALA A 184 -15.95 -0.21 -24.76
CA ALA A 184 -16.39 -1.59 -24.52
C ALA A 184 -15.61 -2.57 -25.41
N GLY A 185 -15.11 -3.67 -24.81
CA GLY A 185 -14.30 -4.67 -25.51
C GLY A 185 -13.35 -5.44 -24.56
N PRO A 186 -12.55 -6.37 -25.11
CA PRO A 186 -11.66 -7.20 -24.28
C PRO A 186 -10.69 -6.43 -23.40
N SER A 187 -10.15 -5.30 -23.88
CA SER A 187 -9.20 -4.48 -23.12
C SER A 187 -9.85 -3.82 -21.91
N ARG A 188 -11.10 -3.37 -22.03
CA ARG A 188 -11.86 -2.86 -20.88
C ARG A 188 -12.17 -3.94 -19.88
N LEU A 189 -12.60 -5.11 -20.35
CA LEU A 189 -12.87 -6.26 -19.48
C LEU A 189 -11.63 -6.67 -18.68
N LEU A 190 -10.45 -6.73 -19.33
CA LEU A 190 -9.19 -7.02 -18.63
C LEU A 190 -8.90 -6.01 -17.52
N ARG A 191 -9.12 -4.73 -17.74
CA ARG A 191 -8.92 -3.69 -16.73
C ARG A 191 -9.94 -3.76 -15.58
N GLU A 192 -11.18 -4.12 -15.89
CA GLU A 192 -12.22 -4.37 -14.87
C GLU A 192 -11.86 -5.59 -14.01
N LEU A 193 -11.36 -6.68 -14.62
CA LEU A 193 -10.90 -7.87 -13.91
C LEU A 193 -9.67 -7.56 -13.03
N GLU A 194 -8.70 -6.81 -13.55
CA GLU A 194 -7.52 -6.35 -12.80
C GLU A 194 -7.96 -5.54 -11.56
N PHE A 195 -8.88 -4.59 -11.74
CA PHE A 195 -9.42 -3.83 -10.61
C PHE A 195 -10.10 -4.72 -9.56
N MET A 196 -10.88 -5.70 -10.00
CA MET A 196 -11.55 -6.66 -9.09
C MET A 196 -10.53 -7.51 -8.33
N GLU A 197 -9.47 -7.97 -9.00
CA GLU A 197 -8.37 -8.74 -8.39
C GLU A 197 -7.68 -7.92 -7.29
N TYR A 198 -7.29 -6.68 -7.58
CA TYR A 198 -6.69 -5.78 -6.59
C TYR A 198 -7.66 -5.47 -5.43
N ALA A 199 -8.93 -5.22 -5.74
CA ALA A 199 -9.95 -4.98 -4.71
C ALA A 199 -10.13 -6.22 -3.80
N GLN A 200 -10.18 -7.41 -4.38
CA GLN A 200 -10.26 -8.65 -3.61
C GLN A 200 -9.02 -8.86 -2.75
N ALA A 201 -7.83 -8.68 -3.31
CA ALA A 201 -6.57 -8.90 -2.59
C ALA A 201 -6.39 -7.91 -1.43
N PHE A 202 -6.62 -6.62 -1.67
CA PHE A 202 -6.32 -5.57 -0.68
C PHE A 202 -7.49 -5.22 0.23
N LEU A 203 -8.71 -5.09 -0.29
CA LEU A 203 -9.86 -4.69 0.54
C LEU A 203 -10.46 -5.87 1.30
N ALA A 204 -10.50 -7.06 0.73
CA ALA A 204 -11.03 -8.24 1.39
C ALA A 204 -9.92 -9.08 2.04
N GLY A 205 -9.01 -9.66 1.27
CA GLY A 205 -8.03 -10.64 1.74
C GLY A 205 -7.09 -10.10 2.82
N ARG A 206 -6.40 -8.98 2.56
CA ARG A 206 -5.48 -8.39 3.56
C ARG A 206 -6.22 -7.80 4.75
N SER A 207 -7.41 -7.26 4.55
CA SER A 207 -8.24 -6.78 5.67
C SER A 207 -8.68 -7.94 6.57
N TYR A 208 -9.06 -9.07 5.98
CA TYR A 208 -9.38 -10.29 6.72
C TYR A 208 -8.17 -10.82 7.49
N ALA A 209 -7.01 -10.96 6.82
CA ALA A 209 -5.77 -11.37 7.46
C ALA A 209 -5.35 -10.43 8.62
N SER A 210 -5.60 -9.12 8.47
CA SER A 210 -5.34 -8.14 9.53
C SER A 210 -6.22 -8.36 10.76
N GLU A 211 -7.50 -8.67 10.58
CA GLU A 211 -8.40 -8.98 11.71
C GLU A 211 -8.00 -10.27 12.46
N LEU A 212 -7.32 -11.19 11.76
CA LEU A 212 -6.78 -12.43 12.34
C LEU A 212 -5.35 -12.31 12.85
N ASN A 213 -4.73 -11.11 12.81
CA ASN A 213 -3.30 -10.90 13.10
C ASN A 213 -2.37 -11.82 12.30
N SER A 214 -2.74 -12.14 11.06
CA SER A 214 -2.04 -13.09 10.18
C SER A 214 -1.48 -12.44 8.91
N VAL A 215 -1.26 -11.12 8.93
CA VAL A 215 -0.58 -10.42 7.81
C VAL A 215 0.91 -10.77 7.86
N TYR A 216 1.37 -11.57 6.93
CA TYR A 216 2.76 -12.05 6.85
C TYR A 216 3.58 -11.32 5.76
N THR A 217 2.93 -10.56 4.89
CA THR A 217 3.62 -9.77 3.85
C THR A 217 3.08 -8.36 3.78
N LEU A 218 3.99 -7.38 3.70
CA LEU A 218 3.65 -5.99 3.46
C LEU A 218 3.82 -5.67 1.98
N SER A 219 3.01 -4.76 1.46
CA SER A 219 3.21 -4.26 0.09
C SER A 219 4.45 -3.39 0.03
N GLY A 220 5.36 -3.69 -0.89
CA GLY A 220 6.51 -2.84 -1.16
C GLY A 220 6.15 -1.48 -1.77
N ALA A 221 4.96 -1.35 -2.36
CA ALA A 221 4.53 -0.13 -3.02
C ALA A 221 3.93 0.91 -2.05
N PHE A 222 3.29 0.46 -0.97
CA PHE A 222 2.79 1.36 0.07
C PHE A 222 2.76 0.66 1.42
N SER A 223 3.72 0.97 2.27
CA SER A 223 3.85 0.39 3.61
C SER A 223 4.36 1.43 4.60
N ALA A 224 3.98 1.28 5.86
CA ALA A 224 4.36 2.19 6.92
C ALA A 224 4.85 1.43 8.15
N PHE A 225 5.77 2.05 8.87
CA PHE A 225 6.46 1.47 10.02
C PHE A 225 6.61 2.50 11.14
N ARG A 226 6.53 2.04 12.39
CA ARG A 226 7.12 2.82 13.49
C ARG A 226 8.63 2.82 13.33
N LYS A 227 9.27 3.99 13.29
CA LYS A 227 10.73 4.08 13.17
C LYS A 227 11.43 3.27 14.25
N SER A 228 10.96 3.33 15.50
CA SER A 228 11.53 2.57 16.62
C SER A 228 11.48 1.05 16.42
N ALA A 229 10.49 0.53 15.71
CA ALA A 229 10.38 -0.89 15.41
C ALA A 229 11.34 -1.32 14.30
N VAL A 230 11.48 -0.51 13.25
CA VAL A 230 12.43 -0.78 12.15
C VAL A 230 13.86 -0.77 12.65
N LEU A 231 14.22 0.18 13.52
CA LEU A 231 15.57 0.27 14.09
C LEU A 231 15.90 -0.87 15.06
N LYS A 232 14.90 -1.51 15.66
CA LYS A 232 15.09 -2.69 16.51
C LYS A 232 15.19 -3.99 15.72
N SER A 233 14.60 -4.04 14.53
CA SER A 233 14.74 -5.15 13.60
C SER A 233 15.99 -4.94 12.73
N TRP A 234 16.40 -5.99 12.00
CA TRP A 234 17.38 -5.82 10.95
C TRP A 234 16.83 -4.89 9.88
N MET A 235 17.67 -3.99 9.40
CA MET A 235 17.33 -3.10 8.30
C MET A 235 16.99 -3.90 7.03
N TYR A 236 16.49 -3.21 6.02
CA TYR A 236 16.21 -3.83 4.74
C TYR A 236 17.42 -4.58 4.21
N ASN A 237 17.24 -5.83 3.80
CA ASN A 237 18.32 -6.64 3.28
C ASN A 237 18.88 -6.00 1.99
N THR A 238 20.21 -5.86 1.92
CA THR A 238 20.91 -5.26 0.78
C THR A 238 21.48 -6.29 -0.18
N ASP A 239 21.32 -7.59 0.09
CA ASP A 239 21.95 -8.68 -0.66
C ASP A 239 21.13 -9.13 -1.90
N THR A 240 20.11 -8.36 -2.30
CA THR A 240 19.27 -8.63 -3.49
C THR A 240 19.53 -7.65 -4.61
#